data_12c5e848da30f88387d8c21fe0a20737
#
_entry.id   12c5e848da30f88387d8c21fe0a20737
#
_cell.length_a   1.000
_cell.length_b   1.000
_cell.length_c   1.000
_cell.angle_alpha   90.00
_cell.angle_beta   90.00
_cell.angle_gamma   90.00
#
_symmetry.space_group_name_H-M   'P 1'
#
loop_
_entity.id
_entity.type
_entity.pdbx_description
1 polymer ?
#
loop_
_entity_poly.entity_id
_entity_poly.type
_entity_poly.pdbx_seq_one_letter_code
_entity_poly.pdbx_strand_id
1 'polypeptide(L)'
;MILQPICELIILFPAAFTCFLATAGHWKVKGRTLTLLVVSVLTAVCVLGGGLCWRMGWPTNHLFLPILIPAAAGFCALVELPAWKSISIFLGVCGAMSSVSGLSVVADALLFPANAPSLWMTPMGGLIHFAMGWVLVALCWYPTTHAARKLLKTDGPVRSWHAFWVLPAVFVLVNRVMCSQLDALVYSGRLLGMYALLSLVMTGLLLLFYLLFYLVSRELAANTALQRENQFLQMQTAQYAALRESIAETRRARHDMRHHFSALSALAQREAWDELRGYLSDVSASIPADGLSLCENQAVDGVAGWYAALIRQSGVAFSCELALPAQLPVREMDVCVVLQNLLENALEASRKVANGGYIRLKGSLHGDKLVLLTVENTYAGELIERDGVLQSTKLEGGGIGLESVARIAEKNGGYCRFLHGGGVFTANVMLRGG
;
A
#
# COMPACT_ATOMS: atom_id res chain seq x y z
N MET A 1 21.96 -19.60 -47.12
CA MET A 1 22.48 -18.30 -46.69
C MET A 1 21.44 -17.40 -46.01
N ILE A 2 20.24 -17.12 -46.56
CA ILE A 2 19.23 -16.28 -45.90
C ILE A 2 18.67 -16.90 -44.60
N LEU A 3 18.66 -18.22 -44.47
CA LEU A 3 18.19 -18.96 -43.29
C LEU A 3 19.09 -18.82 -42.07
N GLN A 4 20.39 -18.55 -42.24
CA GLN A 4 21.35 -18.47 -41.14
C GLN A 4 21.00 -17.35 -40.12
N PRO A 5 20.86 -16.07 -40.54
CA PRO A 5 20.51 -15.02 -39.57
C PRO A 5 19.09 -15.16 -39.01
N ILE A 6 18.16 -15.79 -39.79
CA ILE A 6 16.81 -16.08 -39.27
C ILE A 6 16.90 -17.12 -38.14
N CYS A 7 17.68 -18.21 -38.33
CA CYS A 7 17.86 -19.25 -37.31
C CYS A 7 18.51 -18.74 -36.02
N GLU A 8 19.42 -17.76 -36.12
CA GLU A 8 19.97 -17.11 -34.91
C GLU A 8 18.93 -16.30 -34.13
N LEU A 9 18.03 -15.59 -34.83
CA LEU A 9 17.01 -14.77 -34.18
C LEU A 9 15.86 -15.58 -33.55
N ILE A 10 15.70 -16.86 -33.88
CA ILE A 10 14.64 -17.72 -33.30
C ILE A 10 14.74 -17.85 -31.78
N ILE A 11 15.89 -17.61 -31.17
CA ILE A 11 16.09 -17.58 -29.71
C ILE A 11 15.15 -16.55 -29.01
N LEU A 12 14.63 -15.56 -29.73
CA LEU A 12 13.67 -14.61 -29.21
C LEU A 12 12.37 -15.27 -28.71
N PHE A 13 12.00 -16.45 -29.26
CA PHE A 13 10.79 -17.17 -28.80
C PHE A 13 10.92 -17.72 -27.38
N PRO A 14 11.93 -18.55 -27.03
CA PRO A 14 12.11 -18.97 -25.66
C PRO A 14 12.38 -17.81 -24.68
N ALA A 15 13.05 -16.74 -25.13
CA ALA A 15 13.23 -15.53 -24.33
C ALA A 15 11.90 -14.86 -23.95
N ALA A 16 11.06 -14.58 -24.96
CA ALA A 16 9.75 -13.99 -24.72
C ALA A 16 8.85 -14.92 -23.89
N PHE A 17 8.83 -16.21 -24.19
CA PHE A 17 8.10 -17.20 -23.41
C PHE A 17 8.47 -17.15 -21.93
N THR A 18 9.76 -17.09 -21.59
CA THR A 18 10.24 -17.00 -20.21
C THR A 18 9.80 -15.70 -19.52
N CYS A 19 9.86 -14.56 -20.23
CA CYS A 19 9.39 -13.28 -19.70
C CYS A 19 7.89 -13.34 -19.33
N PHE A 20 7.05 -13.85 -20.21
CA PHE A 20 5.62 -13.96 -19.97
C PHE A 20 5.27 -15.07 -18.97
N LEU A 21 6.05 -16.16 -18.92
CA LEU A 21 5.88 -17.19 -17.91
C LEU A 21 6.12 -16.66 -16.50
N ALA A 22 7.16 -15.84 -16.31
CA ALA A 22 7.48 -15.22 -15.02
C ALA A 22 6.35 -14.29 -14.52
N THR A 23 5.69 -13.59 -15.45
CA THR A 23 4.63 -12.62 -15.16
C THR A 23 3.22 -13.17 -15.33
N ALA A 24 3.04 -14.49 -15.41
CA ALA A 24 1.74 -15.10 -15.58
C ALA A 24 0.77 -14.72 -14.44
N GLY A 25 -0.40 -14.23 -14.81
CA GLY A 25 -1.41 -13.69 -13.89
C GLY A 25 -1.38 -12.15 -13.76
N HIS A 26 -0.42 -11.47 -14.39
CA HIS A 26 -0.30 -10.00 -14.40
C HIS A 26 -0.34 -9.43 -15.82
N TRP A 27 -1.12 -10.01 -16.72
CA TRP A 27 -1.23 -9.57 -18.11
C TRP A 27 -2.45 -8.67 -18.32
N LYS A 28 -2.26 -7.55 -19.02
CA LYS A 28 -3.35 -6.63 -19.40
C LYS A 28 -4.27 -7.20 -20.49
N VAL A 29 -3.80 -8.23 -21.21
CA VAL A 29 -4.48 -8.79 -22.36
C VAL A 29 -4.78 -10.27 -22.11
N LYS A 30 -5.89 -10.79 -22.67
CA LYS A 30 -6.22 -12.22 -22.60
C LYS A 30 -5.08 -13.07 -23.18
N GLY A 31 -4.75 -14.18 -22.52
CA GLY A 31 -3.59 -15.01 -22.87
C GLY A 31 -3.54 -15.44 -24.34
N ARG A 32 -4.67 -15.81 -24.96
CA ARG A 32 -4.73 -16.16 -26.40
C ARG A 32 -4.32 -14.99 -27.30
N THR A 33 -4.84 -13.79 -27.03
CA THR A 33 -4.51 -12.58 -27.79
C THR A 33 -3.04 -12.21 -27.62
N LEU A 34 -2.52 -12.32 -26.38
CA LEU A 34 -1.13 -12.09 -26.05
C LEU A 34 -0.22 -13.05 -26.83
N THR A 35 -0.51 -14.34 -26.80
CA THR A 35 0.27 -15.36 -27.54
C THR A 35 0.28 -15.07 -29.03
N LEU A 36 -0.88 -14.80 -29.64
CA LEU A 36 -0.97 -14.49 -31.07
C LEU A 36 -0.16 -13.23 -31.43
N LEU A 37 -0.29 -12.16 -30.63
CA LEU A 37 0.42 -10.91 -30.84
C LEU A 37 1.94 -11.12 -30.72
N VAL A 38 2.40 -11.78 -29.67
CA VAL A 38 3.84 -12.01 -29.43
C VAL A 38 4.42 -12.90 -30.53
N VAL A 39 3.77 -14.00 -30.89
CA VAL A 39 4.24 -14.91 -31.94
C VAL A 39 4.30 -14.21 -33.28
N SER A 40 3.27 -13.44 -33.66
CA SER A 40 3.27 -12.73 -34.95
C SER A 40 4.37 -11.65 -35.03
N VAL A 41 4.55 -10.87 -33.94
CA VAL A 41 5.62 -9.85 -33.87
C VAL A 41 6.99 -10.50 -33.94
N LEU A 42 7.24 -11.55 -33.16
CA LEU A 42 8.53 -12.24 -33.15
C LEU A 42 8.83 -12.89 -34.51
N THR A 43 7.83 -13.51 -35.16
CA THR A 43 7.99 -14.05 -36.51
C THR A 43 8.37 -12.96 -37.49
N ALA A 44 7.69 -11.81 -37.45
CA ALA A 44 8.01 -10.68 -38.30
C ALA A 44 9.45 -10.16 -38.05
N VAL A 45 9.84 -10.02 -36.75
CA VAL A 45 11.19 -9.60 -36.38
C VAL A 45 12.25 -10.58 -36.87
N CYS A 46 12.04 -11.89 -36.73
CA CYS A 46 12.98 -12.90 -37.21
C CYS A 46 13.13 -12.87 -38.74
N VAL A 47 12.01 -12.81 -39.47
CA VAL A 47 12.02 -12.85 -40.95
C VAL A 47 12.55 -11.54 -41.55
N LEU A 48 12.02 -10.39 -41.12
CA LEU A 48 12.43 -9.09 -41.65
C LEU A 48 13.83 -8.71 -41.17
N GLY A 49 14.14 -8.93 -39.88
CA GLY A 49 15.45 -8.66 -39.32
C GLY A 49 16.52 -9.56 -39.90
N GLY A 50 16.26 -10.88 -40.00
CA GLY A 50 17.17 -11.82 -40.64
C GLY A 50 17.38 -11.52 -42.14
N GLY A 51 16.32 -11.17 -42.86
CA GLY A 51 16.39 -10.73 -44.27
C GLY A 51 17.20 -9.45 -44.43
N LEU A 52 17.07 -8.48 -43.53
CA LEU A 52 17.84 -7.24 -43.50
C LEU A 52 19.34 -7.53 -43.28
N CYS A 53 19.66 -8.37 -42.28
CA CYS A 53 21.04 -8.78 -42.01
C CYS A 53 21.68 -9.47 -43.21
N TRP A 54 20.94 -10.37 -43.87
CA TRP A 54 21.43 -11.03 -45.07
C TRP A 54 21.67 -10.06 -46.21
N ARG A 55 20.75 -9.12 -46.45
CA ARG A 55 20.86 -8.13 -47.54
C ARG A 55 22.01 -7.15 -47.32
N MET A 56 22.22 -6.71 -46.09
CA MET A 56 23.23 -5.71 -45.74
C MET A 56 24.59 -6.32 -45.40
N GLY A 57 24.69 -7.65 -45.28
CA GLY A 57 25.90 -8.32 -44.80
C GLY A 57 26.24 -7.97 -43.36
N TRP A 58 25.23 -7.75 -42.52
CA TRP A 58 25.42 -7.39 -41.11
C TRP A 58 25.29 -8.61 -40.20
N PRO A 59 26.13 -8.74 -39.18
CA PRO A 59 25.91 -9.73 -38.14
C PRO A 59 24.59 -9.43 -37.38
N THR A 60 23.86 -10.45 -36.96
CA THR A 60 22.58 -10.35 -36.25
C THR A 60 22.70 -9.50 -34.99
N ASN A 61 23.89 -9.46 -34.48
CA ASN A 61 24.29 -8.65 -33.37
C ASN A 61 23.99 -7.14 -33.50
N HIS A 62 23.99 -6.57 -34.68
CA HIS A 62 23.65 -5.15 -34.92
C HIS A 62 22.17 -4.85 -34.66
N LEU A 63 21.29 -5.86 -34.77
CA LEU A 63 19.87 -5.73 -34.50
C LEU A 63 19.52 -5.83 -32.98
N PHE A 64 20.51 -6.20 -32.16
CA PHE A 64 20.24 -6.46 -30.74
C PHE A 64 19.64 -5.24 -30.03
N LEU A 65 20.29 -4.07 -30.05
CA LEU A 65 19.77 -2.85 -29.41
C LEU A 65 18.46 -2.34 -30.03
N PRO A 66 18.34 -2.25 -31.38
CA PRO A 66 17.10 -1.90 -32.04
C PRO A 66 15.91 -2.81 -31.70
N ILE A 67 16.13 -4.08 -31.37
CA ILE A 67 15.09 -5.02 -30.98
C ILE A 67 14.86 -4.96 -29.47
N LEU A 68 15.91 -4.86 -28.65
CA LEU A 68 15.86 -4.93 -27.20
C LEU A 68 15.01 -3.81 -26.61
N ILE A 69 15.21 -2.57 -27.04
CA ILE A 69 14.54 -1.40 -26.48
C ILE A 69 13.02 -1.43 -26.76
N PRO A 70 12.55 -1.62 -28.02
CA PRO A 70 11.13 -1.74 -28.30
C PRO A 70 10.48 -2.97 -27.63
N ALA A 71 11.22 -4.10 -27.53
CA ALA A 71 10.74 -5.30 -26.85
C ALA A 71 10.55 -5.07 -25.35
N ALA A 72 11.49 -4.37 -24.69
CA ALA A 72 11.35 -3.99 -23.27
C ALA A 72 10.15 -3.06 -23.06
N ALA A 73 9.98 -2.05 -23.91
CA ALA A 73 8.85 -1.13 -23.86
C ALA A 73 7.51 -1.87 -24.08
N GLY A 74 7.45 -2.75 -25.10
CA GLY A 74 6.29 -3.58 -25.38
C GLY A 74 5.95 -4.53 -24.22
N PHE A 75 6.95 -5.16 -23.63
CA PHE A 75 6.76 -6.00 -22.46
C PHE A 75 6.19 -5.23 -21.28
N CYS A 76 6.73 -4.05 -20.96
CA CYS A 76 6.20 -3.18 -19.91
C CYS A 76 4.77 -2.70 -20.19
N ALA A 77 4.42 -2.47 -21.45
CA ALA A 77 3.08 -2.07 -21.86
C ALA A 77 2.03 -3.19 -21.70
N LEU A 78 2.43 -4.47 -21.86
CA LEU A 78 1.55 -5.65 -21.84
C LEU A 78 1.36 -6.24 -20.42
N VAL A 79 2.18 -5.85 -19.45
CA VAL A 79 2.17 -6.41 -18.10
C VAL A 79 1.69 -5.37 -17.07
N GLU A 80 0.87 -5.82 -16.09
CA GLU A 80 0.35 -5.01 -14.98
C GLU A 80 1.32 -4.99 -13.79
N LEU A 81 2.59 -4.69 -14.04
CA LEU A 81 3.60 -4.55 -13.00
C LEU A 81 4.25 -3.17 -13.09
N PRO A 82 4.80 -2.65 -11.99
CA PRO A 82 5.62 -1.44 -12.04
C PRO A 82 6.77 -1.61 -13.05
N ALA A 83 7.06 -0.56 -13.80
CA ALA A 83 8.04 -0.61 -14.90
C ALA A 83 9.41 -1.16 -14.45
N TRP A 84 9.87 -0.79 -13.26
CA TRP A 84 11.14 -1.25 -12.70
C TRP A 84 11.17 -2.77 -12.42
N LYS A 85 10.05 -3.40 -11.99
CA LYS A 85 9.93 -4.87 -11.87
C LYS A 85 9.96 -5.54 -13.25
N SER A 86 9.19 -5.00 -14.19
CA SER A 86 9.11 -5.51 -15.56
C SER A 86 10.48 -5.45 -16.27
N ILE A 87 11.18 -4.32 -16.18
CA ILE A 87 12.52 -4.15 -16.75
C ILE A 87 13.52 -5.12 -16.11
N SER A 88 13.47 -5.31 -14.79
CA SER A 88 14.35 -6.24 -14.08
C SER A 88 14.16 -7.68 -14.55
N ILE A 89 12.91 -8.13 -14.71
CA ILE A 89 12.60 -9.46 -15.22
C ILE A 89 13.08 -9.61 -16.66
N PHE A 90 12.78 -8.64 -17.50
CA PHE A 90 13.16 -8.63 -18.90
C PHE A 90 14.67 -8.73 -19.07
N LEU A 91 15.44 -7.87 -18.41
CA LEU A 91 16.91 -7.90 -18.46
C LEU A 91 17.49 -9.17 -17.83
N GLY A 92 16.85 -9.68 -16.79
CA GLY A 92 17.22 -10.97 -16.21
C GLY A 92 17.12 -12.11 -17.21
N VAL A 93 16.03 -12.18 -17.95
CA VAL A 93 15.86 -13.19 -19.02
C VAL A 93 16.85 -12.96 -20.16
N CYS A 94 17.07 -11.71 -20.58
CA CYS A 94 18.06 -11.38 -21.60
C CYS A 94 19.47 -11.82 -21.17
N GLY A 95 19.86 -11.63 -19.92
CA GLY A 95 21.12 -12.11 -19.37
C GLY A 95 21.26 -13.63 -19.46
N ALA A 96 20.21 -14.37 -19.07
CA ALA A 96 20.20 -15.83 -19.15
C ALA A 96 20.29 -16.34 -20.61
N MET A 97 19.53 -15.72 -21.53
CA MET A 97 19.58 -16.09 -22.95
C MET A 97 20.90 -15.71 -23.62
N SER A 98 21.54 -14.65 -23.15
CA SER A 98 22.88 -14.26 -23.60
C SER A 98 23.94 -15.31 -23.27
N SER A 99 23.81 -16.00 -22.12
CA SER A 99 24.66 -17.14 -21.77
C SER A 99 24.49 -18.30 -22.74
N VAL A 100 23.23 -18.60 -23.12
CA VAL A 100 22.93 -19.62 -24.12
C VAL A 100 23.58 -19.27 -25.47
N SER A 101 23.52 -17.99 -25.85
CA SER A 101 24.14 -17.52 -27.11
C SER A 101 25.65 -17.79 -27.13
N GLY A 102 26.36 -17.42 -26.05
CA GLY A 102 27.80 -17.68 -25.95
C GLY A 102 28.16 -19.18 -26.03
N LEU A 103 27.44 -20.03 -25.31
CA LEU A 103 27.65 -21.48 -25.36
C LEU A 103 27.30 -22.10 -26.72
N SER A 104 26.29 -21.55 -27.41
CA SER A 104 25.88 -22.04 -28.71
C SER A 104 26.92 -21.71 -29.82
N VAL A 105 27.58 -20.54 -29.71
CA VAL A 105 28.71 -20.20 -30.58
C VAL A 105 29.86 -21.18 -30.42
N VAL A 106 30.18 -21.57 -29.19
CA VAL A 106 31.18 -22.60 -28.89
C VAL A 106 30.78 -23.94 -29.48
N ALA A 107 29.53 -24.35 -29.33
CA ALA A 107 29.02 -25.61 -29.88
C ALA A 107 29.07 -25.64 -31.42
N ASP A 108 28.65 -24.53 -32.07
CA ASP A 108 28.71 -24.42 -33.52
C ASP A 108 30.15 -24.46 -34.04
N ALA A 109 31.08 -23.75 -33.41
CA ALA A 109 32.49 -23.73 -33.77
C ALA A 109 33.17 -25.09 -33.58
N LEU A 110 32.78 -25.89 -32.58
CA LEU A 110 33.28 -27.23 -32.36
C LEU A 110 32.75 -28.21 -33.40
N LEU A 111 31.47 -28.12 -33.74
CA LEU A 111 30.82 -29.05 -34.68
C LEU A 111 31.07 -28.71 -36.14
N PHE A 112 31.24 -27.43 -36.46
CA PHE A 112 31.36 -26.93 -37.82
C PHE A 112 32.56 -25.99 -38.01
N PRO A 113 33.79 -26.44 -37.79
CA PRO A 113 34.97 -25.57 -37.84
C PRO A 113 35.21 -25.00 -39.24
N ALA A 114 34.67 -25.65 -40.30
CA ALA A 114 34.77 -25.16 -41.69
C ALA A 114 33.89 -23.92 -42.00
N ASN A 115 33.05 -23.49 -41.05
CA ASN A 115 32.18 -22.30 -41.19
C ASN A 115 32.95 -20.97 -41.01
N ALA A 116 34.23 -21.01 -40.64
CA ALA A 116 35.06 -19.81 -40.61
C ALA A 116 35.39 -19.37 -42.05
N PRO A 117 35.14 -18.14 -42.46
CA PRO A 117 34.86 -16.90 -41.75
C PRO A 117 33.41 -16.39 -41.91
N SER A 118 32.41 -17.16 -41.57
CA SER A 118 31.02 -16.79 -41.69
C SER A 118 30.65 -15.69 -40.64
N LEU A 119 29.79 -14.77 -41.07
CA LEU A 119 29.22 -13.73 -40.21
C LEU A 119 28.10 -14.30 -39.30
N TRP A 120 27.60 -15.50 -39.60
CA TRP A 120 26.46 -16.12 -38.94
C TRP A 120 26.78 -17.57 -38.59
N MET A 121 26.12 -18.09 -37.54
CA MET A 121 26.14 -19.52 -37.25
C MET A 121 25.66 -20.36 -38.40
N THR A 122 26.04 -21.63 -38.42
CA THR A 122 25.44 -22.59 -39.35
C THR A 122 23.94 -22.71 -39.09
N PRO A 123 23.11 -23.13 -40.06
CA PRO A 123 21.70 -23.40 -39.78
C PRO A 123 21.47 -24.42 -38.68
N MET A 124 22.37 -25.41 -38.56
CA MET A 124 22.34 -26.40 -37.49
C MET A 124 22.75 -25.79 -36.14
N GLY A 125 23.75 -24.90 -36.13
CA GLY A 125 24.13 -24.11 -34.92
C GLY A 125 22.99 -23.25 -34.44
N GLY A 126 22.23 -22.60 -35.35
CA GLY A 126 21.01 -21.87 -35.00
C GLY A 126 19.92 -22.75 -34.39
N LEU A 127 19.74 -23.98 -34.89
CA LEU A 127 18.82 -24.96 -34.28
C LEU A 127 19.31 -25.42 -32.89
N ILE A 128 20.60 -25.64 -32.73
CA ILE A 128 21.21 -25.95 -31.41
C ILE A 128 20.97 -24.78 -30.44
N HIS A 129 21.19 -23.55 -30.89
CA HIS A 129 20.92 -22.33 -30.11
C HIS A 129 19.46 -22.25 -29.67
N PHE A 130 18.52 -22.50 -30.54
CA PHE A 130 17.09 -22.55 -30.20
C PHE A 130 16.76 -23.66 -29.23
N ALA A 131 17.29 -24.91 -29.44
CA ALA A 131 17.08 -26.03 -28.56
C ALA A 131 17.65 -25.77 -27.16
N MET A 132 18.86 -25.23 -27.06
CA MET A 132 19.47 -24.82 -25.79
C MET A 132 18.65 -23.76 -25.06
N GLY A 133 18.04 -22.82 -25.80
CA GLY A 133 17.11 -21.85 -25.21
C GLY A 133 15.92 -22.53 -24.53
N TRP A 134 15.31 -23.53 -25.19
CA TRP A 134 14.20 -24.30 -24.57
C TRP A 134 14.65 -25.19 -23.42
N VAL A 135 15.85 -25.76 -23.48
CA VAL A 135 16.43 -26.48 -22.34
C VAL A 135 16.58 -25.56 -21.14
N LEU A 136 17.08 -24.32 -21.35
CA LEU A 136 17.15 -23.33 -20.28
C LEU A 136 15.75 -23.00 -19.72
N VAL A 137 14.74 -22.84 -20.58
CA VAL A 137 13.35 -22.61 -20.14
C VAL A 137 12.88 -23.78 -19.24
N ALA A 138 13.14 -25.02 -19.65
CA ALA A 138 12.76 -26.20 -18.88
C ALA A 138 13.48 -26.26 -17.51
N LEU A 139 14.77 -25.97 -17.46
CA LEU A 139 15.56 -25.92 -16.23
C LEU A 139 15.08 -24.77 -15.30
N CYS A 140 14.73 -23.64 -15.87
CA CYS A 140 14.26 -22.47 -15.12
C CYS A 140 12.74 -22.49 -14.86
N TRP A 141 12.02 -23.53 -15.29
CA TRP A 141 10.56 -23.61 -15.13
C TRP A 141 10.11 -23.46 -13.69
N TYR A 142 10.68 -24.26 -12.80
CA TYR A 142 10.33 -24.21 -11.39
C TYR A 142 10.72 -22.88 -10.71
N PRO A 143 11.94 -22.36 -10.83
CA PRO A 143 12.29 -21.04 -10.31
C PRO A 143 11.37 -19.92 -10.84
N THR A 144 11.04 -19.95 -12.12
CA THR A 144 10.24 -18.90 -12.77
C THR A 144 8.77 -18.94 -12.31
N THR A 145 8.19 -20.12 -12.22
CA THR A 145 6.77 -20.27 -11.87
C THR A 145 6.50 -20.18 -10.37
N HIS A 146 7.43 -20.55 -9.52
CA HIS A 146 7.25 -20.58 -8.06
C HIS A 146 8.01 -19.47 -7.35
N ALA A 147 9.33 -19.40 -7.55
CA ALA A 147 10.15 -18.42 -6.84
C ALA A 147 9.92 -17.00 -7.30
N ALA A 148 9.98 -16.74 -8.61
CA ALA A 148 9.76 -15.40 -9.16
C ALA A 148 8.35 -14.88 -8.88
N ARG A 149 7.30 -15.71 -9.05
CA ARG A 149 5.93 -15.33 -8.73
C ARG A 149 5.71 -15.05 -7.23
N LYS A 150 6.35 -15.81 -6.35
CA LYS A 150 6.30 -15.55 -4.91
C LYS A 150 6.92 -14.20 -4.59
N LEU A 151 8.08 -13.88 -5.17
CA LEU A 151 8.73 -12.58 -5.01
C LEU A 151 7.92 -11.42 -5.59
N LEU A 152 7.19 -11.64 -6.68
CA LEU A 152 6.33 -10.62 -7.27
C LEU A 152 5.12 -10.27 -6.39
N LYS A 153 4.55 -11.26 -5.71
CA LYS A 153 3.40 -11.10 -4.79
C LYS A 153 3.79 -10.48 -3.45
N THR A 154 5.05 -10.60 -3.06
CA THR A 154 5.52 -10.04 -1.80
C THR A 154 5.83 -8.56 -2.01
N ASP A 155 5.20 -7.69 -1.23
CA ASP A 155 5.54 -6.27 -1.13
C ASP A 155 6.87 -6.09 -0.39
N GLY A 156 7.90 -6.78 -0.87
CA GLY A 156 9.25 -6.69 -0.37
C GLY A 156 9.85 -5.31 -0.62
N PRO A 157 10.93 -4.95 0.08
CA PRO A 157 11.52 -3.63 -0.02
C PRO A 157 11.86 -3.32 -1.49
N VAL A 158 11.23 -2.27 -2.00
CA VAL A 158 11.37 -1.76 -3.37
C VAL A 158 12.83 -1.63 -3.80
N ARG A 159 13.72 -1.40 -2.82
CA ARG A 159 15.17 -1.20 -3.03
C ARG A 159 15.91 -2.39 -3.65
N SER A 160 15.58 -3.63 -3.32
CA SER A 160 16.28 -4.81 -3.84
C SER A 160 16.05 -5.01 -5.35
N TRP A 161 14.87 -4.69 -5.85
CA TRP A 161 14.54 -4.78 -7.25
C TRP A 161 15.25 -3.72 -8.11
N HIS A 162 15.54 -2.54 -7.56
CA HIS A 162 16.29 -1.49 -8.27
C HIS A 162 17.75 -1.87 -8.56
N ALA A 163 18.34 -2.75 -7.76
CA ALA A 163 19.70 -3.25 -7.98
C ALA A 163 19.75 -4.51 -8.87
N PHE A 164 18.62 -5.25 -8.95
CA PHE A 164 18.59 -6.55 -9.60
C PHE A 164 18.90 -6.51 -11.11
N TRP A 165 18.48 -5.46 -11.83
CA TRP A 165 18.69 -5.35 -13.28
C TRP A 165 20.11 -5.01 -13.68
N VAL A 166 20.91 -4.45 -12.76
CA VAL A 166 22.25 -3.91 -13.07
C VAL A 166 23.19 -5.01 -13.54
N LEU A 167 23.31 -6.11 -12.78
CA LEU A 167 24.24 -7.18 -13.14
C LEU A 167 23.83 -7.92 -14.44
N PRO A 168 22.56 -8.31 -14.65
CA PRO A 168 22.13 -8.83 -15.94
C PRO A 168 22.39 -7.89 -17.12
N ALA A 169 22.20 -6.57 -16.94
CA ALA A 169 22.48 -5.59 -17.98
C ALA A 169 23.98 -5.55 -18.32
N VAL A 170 24.85 -5.50 -17.31
CA VAL A 170 26.30 -5.58 -17.49
C VAL A 170 26.70 -6.89 -18.18
N PHE A 171 26.09 -8.01 -17.77
CA PHE A 171 26.36 -9.31 -18.36
C PHE A 171 25.97 -9.35 -19.86
N VAL A 172 24.81 -8.85 -20.22
CA VAL A 172 24.36 -8.71 -21.61
C VAL A 172 25.34 -7.85 -22.39
N LEU A 173 25.80 -6.72 -21.84
CA LEU A 173 26.73 -5.83 -22.50
C LEU A 173 28.10 -6.50 -22.73
N VAL A 174 28.65 -7.16 -21.72
CA VAL A 174 29.94 -7.87 -21.82
C VAL A 174 29.86 -8.99 -22.85
N ASN A 175 28.81 -9.81 -22.81
CA ASN A 175 28.60 -10.89 -23.77
C ASN A 175 28.48 -10.32 -25.19
N ARG A 176 27.80 -9.20 -25.34
CA ARG A 176 27.65 -8.48 -26.60
C ARG A 176 28.99 -8.05 -27.21
N VAL A 177 29.87 -7.44 -26.39
CA VAL A 177 31.19 -7.00 -26.83
C VAL A 177 32.05 -8.21 -27.21
N MET A 178 31.98 -9.28 -26.42
CA MET A 178 32.70 -10.53 -26.69
C MET A 178 32.29 -11.16 -28.04
N CYS A 179 30.99 -11.34 -28.28
CA CYS A 179 30.51 -11.94 -29.54
C CYS A 179 30.95 -11.10 -30.73
N SER A 180 30.86 -9.77 -30.70
CA SER A 180 31.16 -8.93 -31.84
C SER A 180 32.64 -8.88 -32.24
N GLN A 181 33.55 -9.14 -31.32
CA GLN A 181 34.98 -8.99 -31.53
C GLN A 181 35.71 -10.33 -31.78
N LEU A 182 35.16 -11.43 -31.30
CA LEU A 182 35.85 -12.72 -31.20
C LEU A 182 35.33 -13.79 -32.18
N ASP A 183 34.16 -13.58 -32.85
CA ASP A 183 33.52 -14.62 -33.68
C ASP A 183 34.48 -15.24 -34.70
N ALA A 184 35.19 -14.42 -35.50
CA ALA A 184 36.14 -14.91 -36.50
C ALA A 184 37.33 -15.67 -35.87
N LEU A 185 37.77 -15.26 -34.67
CA LEU A 185 38.89 -15.91 -33.95
C LEU A 185 38.45 -17.21 -33.26
N VAL A 186 37.20 -17.28 -32.83
CA VAL A 186 36.62 -18.49 -32.22
C VAL A 186 36.53 -19.60 -33.28
N TYR A 187 35.98 -19.32 -34.45
CA TYR A 187 35.88 -20.30 -35.55
C TYR A 187 37.25 -20.72 -36.13
N SER A 188 38.28 -19.86 -36.03
CA SER A 188 39.66 -20.25 -36.38
C SER A 188 40.30 -21.24 -35.39
N GLY A 189 39.63 -21.56 -34.29
CA GLY A 189 40.10 -22.47 -33.23
C GLY A 189 41.14 -21.87 -32.29
N ARG A 190 41.73 -20.69 -32.61
CA ARG A 190 42.82 -20.11 -31.81
C ARG A 190 42.42 -19.66 -30.43
N LEU A 191 41.20 -19.13 -30.28
CA LEU A 191 40.68 -18.62 -28.98
C LEU A 191 39.49 -19.43 -28.46
N LEU A 192 39.13 -20.53 -29.11
CA LEU A 192 37.93 -21.31 -28.78
C LEU A 192 37.91 -21.76 -27.31
N GLY A 193 39.02 -22.32 -26.82
CA GLY A 193 39.11 -22.76 -25.43
C GLY A 193 38.97 -21.62 -24.42
N MET A 194 39.59 -20.47 -24.70
CA MET A 194 39.48 -19.28 -23.85
C MET A 194 38.06 -18.70 -23.85
N TYR A 195 37.43 -18.62 -25.01
CA TYR A 195 36.04 -18.16 -25.15
C TYR A 195 35.05 -19.10 -24.44
N ALA A 196 35.25 -20.41 -24.59
CA ALA A 196 34.46 -21.43 -23.91
C ALA A 196 34.58 -21.32 -22.39
N LEU A 197 35.81 -21.21 -21.87
CA LEU A 197 36.05 -21.03 -20.45
C LEU A 197 35.41 -19.74 -19.92
N LEU A 198 35.58 -18.63 -20.61
CA LEU A 198 35.02 -17.35 -20.23
C LEU A 198 33.48 -17.36 -20.26
N SER A 199 32.86 -17.97 -21.29
CA SER A 199 31.42 -18.15 -21.38
C SER A 199 30.88 -19.02 -20.24
N LEU A 200 31.60 -20.07 -19.84
CA LEU A 200 31.25 -20.94 -18.74
C LEU A 200 31.34 -20.19 -17.39
N VAL A 201 32.43 -19.47 -17.16
CA VAL A 201 32.63 -18.67 -15.93
C VAL A 201 31.55 -17.61 -15.81
N MET A 202 31.27 -16.87 -16.89
CA MET A 202 30.21 -15.84 -16.90
C MET A 202 28.84 -16.44 -16.63
N THR A 203 28.53 -17.60 -17.21
CA THR A 203 27.29 -18.32 -16.96
C THR A 203 27.19 -18.75 -15.48
N GLY A 204 28.26 -19.27 -14.91
CA GLY A 204 28.37 -19.64 -13.50
C GLY A 204 28.15 -18.44 -12.56
N LEU A 205 28.76 -17.30 -12.86
CA LEU A 205 28.57 -16.06 -12.11
C LEU A 205 27.13 -15.54 -12.17
N LEU A 206 26.50 -15.62 -13.33
CA LEU A 206 25.11 -15.23 -13.50
C LEU A 206 24.15 -16.13 -12.69
N LEU A 207 24.37 -17.45 -12.74
CA LEU A 207 23.59 -18.41 -11.95
C LEU A 207 23.80 -18.21 -10.46
N LEU A 208 25.04 -17.96 -10.02
CA LEU A 208 25.34 -17.65 -8.63
C LEU A 208 24.62 -16.37 -8.19
N PHE A 209 24.63 -15.34 -9.03
CA PHE A 209 23.90 -14.10 -8.76
C PHE A 209 22.39 -14.32 -8.59
N TYR A 210 21.76 -15.10 -9.48
CA TYR A 210 20.34 -15.41 -9.35
C TYR A 210 20.04 -16.21 -8.09
N LEU A 211 20.92 -17.15 -7.73
CA LEU A 211 20.78 -17.91 -6.49
C LEU A 211 20.89 -16.98 -5.27
N LEU A 212 21.91 -16.15 -5.21
CA LEU A 212 22.12 -15.21 -4.11
C LEU A 212 20.95 -14.20 -4.02
N PHE A 213 20.51 -13.66 -5.14
CA PHE A 213 19.35 -12.77 -5.17
C PHE A 213 18.09 -13.46 -4.62
N TYR A 214 17.85 -14.70 -5.02
CA TYR A 214 16.73 -15.48 -4.50
C TYR A 214 16.82 -15.71 -2.99
N LEU A 215 18.00 -16.12 -2.50
CA LEU A 215 18.21 -16.36 -1.06
C LEU A 215 18.03 -15.08 -0.23
N VAL A 216 18.66 -13.99 -0.66
CA VAL A 216 18.55 -12.69 0.02
C VAL A 216 17.10 -12.17 -0.01
N SER A 217 16.44 -12.26 -1.15
CA SER A 217 15.05 -11.83 -1.28
C SER A 217 14.09 -12.66 -0.42
N ARG A 218 14.34 -13.97 -0.32
CA ARG A 218 13.58 -14.88 0.56
C ARG A 218 13.77 -14.51 2.03
N GLU A 219 15.00 -14.24 2.44
CA GLU A 219 15.34 -13.87 3.82
C GLU A 219 14.72 -12.53 4.20
N LEU A 220 14.83 -11.52 3.33
CA LEU A 220 14.20 -10.22 3.53
C LEU A 220 12.67 -10.34 3.65
N ALA A 221 12.04 -11.18 2.82
CA ALA A 221 10.61 -11.42 2.90
C ALA A 221 10.20 -12.11 4.21
N ALA A 222 10.98 -13.06 4.71
CA ALA A 222 10.75 -13.72 5.99
C ALA A 222 10.89 -12.73 7.16
N ASN A 223 11.96 -11.92 7.15
CA ASN A 223 12.20 -10.92 8.19
C ASN A 223 11.10 -9.84 8.23
N THR A 224 10.62 -9.38 7.08
CA THR A 224 9.50 -8.42 7.04
C THR A 224 8.18 -9.02 7.55
N ALA A 225 7.93 -10.30 7.30
CA ALA A 225 6.77 -11.01 7.83
C ALA A 225 6.84 -11.11 9.36
N LEU A 226 8.00 -11.51 9.90
CA LEU A 226 8.24 -11.57 11.35
C LEU A 226 8.11 -10.19 12.04
N GLN A 227 8.60 -9.13 11.40
CA GLN A 227 8.45 -7.77 11.91
C GLN A 227 6.98 -7.34 12.00
N ARG A 228 6.17 -7.64 10.98
CA ARG A 228 4.73 -7.36 10.99
C ARG A 228 4.01 -8.13 12.08
N GLU A 229 4.34 -9.40 12.27
CA GLU A 229 3.78 -10.25 13.32
C GLU A 229 4.13 -9.69 14.72
N ASN A 230 5.39 -9.32 14.94
CA ASN A 230 5.82 -8.70 16.20
C ASN A 230 5.11 -7.37 16.47
N GLN A 231 4.93 -6.51 15.45
CA GLN A 231 4.18 -5.27 15.59
C GLN A 231 2.71 -5.53 15.96
N PHE A 232 2.09 -6.53 15.33
CA PHE A 232 0.73 -6.93 15.65
C PHE A 232 0.59 -7.43 17.10
N LEU A 233 1.52 -8.27 17.56
CA LEU A 233 1.54 -8.75 18.95
C LEU A 233 1.77 -7.62 19.97
N GLN A 234 2.64 -6.66 19.64
CA GLN A 234 2.85 -5.47 20.48
C GLN A 234 1.58 -4.62 20.58
N MET A 235 0.87 -4.43 19.47
CA MET A 235 -0.40 -3.70 19.48
C MET A 235 -1.46 -4.42 20.31
N GLN A 236 -1.57 -5.75 20.22
CA GLN A 236 -2.47 -6.53 21.05
C GLN A 236 -2.13 -6.40 22.54
N THR A 237 -0.86 -6.51 22.91
CA THR A 237 -0.43 -6.37 24.31
C THR A 237 -0.73 -4.98 24.88
N ALA A 238 -0.54 -3.92 24.09
CA ALA A 238 -0.90 -2.57 24.47
C ALA A 238 -2.42 -2.40 24.69
N GLN A 239 -3.24 -2.97 23.79
CA GLN A 239 -4.69 -2.97 23.94
C GLN A 239 -5.14 -3.72 25.21
N TYR A 240 -4.54 -4.88 25.49
CA TYR A 240 -4.80 -5.63 26.72
C TYR A 240 -4.42 -4.84 27.98
N ALA A 241 -3.29 -4.14 27.95
CA ALA A 241 -2.86 -3.30 29.07
C ALA A 241 -3.85 -2.16 29.33
N ALA A 242 -4.26 -1.43 28.30
CA ALA A 242 -5.24 -0.36 28.38
C ALA A 242 -6.61 -0.85 28.90
N LEU A 243 -7.07 -2.01 28.40
CA LEU A 243 -8.31 -2.62 28.88
C LEU A 243 -8.23 -3.01 30.37
N ARG A 244 -7.11 -3.60 30.79
CA ARG A 244 -6.89 -3.94 32.23
C ARG A 244 -6.89 -2.69 33.11
N GLU A 245 -6.28 -1.61 32.64
CA GLU A 245 -6.27 -0.33 33.35
C GLU A 245 -7.68 0.24 33.52
N SER A 246 -8.46 0.30 32.43
CA SER A 246 -9.87 0.73 32.44
C SER A 246 -10.74 -0.13 33.38
N ILE A 247 -10.54 -1.45 33.39
CA ILE A 247 -11.24 -2.36 34.31
C ILE A 247 -10.83 -2.03 35.77
N ALA A 248 -9.55 -1.77 36.03
CA ALA A 248 -9.05 -1.43 37.37
C ALA A 248 -9.61 -0.09 37.83
N GLU A 249 -9.70 0.92 36.97
CA GLU A 249 -10.33 2.21 37.27
C GLU A 249 -11.83 2.06 37.56
N THR A 250 -12.54 1.30 36.74
CA THR A 250 -13.97 1.01 36.96
C THR A 250 -14.20 0.30 38.30
N ARG A 251 -13.30 -0.63 38.67
CA ARG A 251 -13.37 -1.31 39.98
C ARG A 251 -13.15 -0.33 41.16
N ARG A 252 -12.16 0.57 41.01
CA ARG A 252 -11.88 1.61 42.04
C ARG A 252 -13.07 2.54 42.19
N ALA A 253 -13.58 3.10 41.10
CA ALA A 253 -14.75 3.97 41.11
C ALA A 253 -15.97 3.30 41.75
N ARG A 254 -16.25 2.02 41.40
CA ARG A 254 -17.35 1.26 42.00
C ARG A 254 -17.14 0.99 43.51
N HIS A 255 -15.89 0.75 43.94
CA HIS A 255 -15.56 0.57 45.36
C HIS A 255 -15.80 1.87 46.13
N ASP A 256 -15.36 3.00 45.60
CA ASP A 256 -15.51 4.31 46.23
C ASP A 256 -16.99 4.72 46.32
N MET A 257 -17.77 4.50 45.26
CA MET A 257 -19.22 4.68 45.25
C MET A 257 -19.88 3.83 46.35
N ARG A 258 -19.46 2.55 46.52
CA ARG A 258 -20.01 1.68 47.57
C ARG A 258 -19.71 2.23 48.96
N HIS A 259 -18.52 2.80 49.20
CA HIS A 259 -18.17 3.47 50.44
C HIS A 259 -19.04 4.69 50.71
N HIS A 260 -19.26 5.53 49.69
CA HIS A 260 -20.16 6.69 49.82
C HIS A 260 -21.59 6.26 50.18
N PHE A 261 -22.14 5.24 49.48
CA PHE A 261 -23.48 4.73 49.78
C PHE A 261 -23.57 4.09 51.19
N SER A 262 -22.52 3.39 51.64
CA SER A 262 -22.48 2.82 52.99
C SER A 262 -22.47 3.90 54.06
N ALA A 263 -21.69 4.98 53.87
CA ALA A 263 -21.65 6.11 54.76
C ALA A 263 -23.01 6.83 54.83
N LEU A 264 -23.64 7.09 53.68
CA LEU A 264 -24.96 7.71 53.60
C LEU A 264 -26.03 6.85 54.30
N SER A 265 -25.99 5.53 54.10
CA SER A 265 -26.92 4.60 54.77
C SER A 265 -26.75 4.59 56.29
N ALA A 266 -25.50 4.62 56.78
CA ALA A 266 -25.20 4.64 58.22
C ALA A 266 -25.66 5.94 58.90
N LEU A 267 -25.47 7.09 58.22
CA LEU A 267 -25.95 8.39 58.70
C LEU A 267 -27.48 8.47 58.70
N ALA A 268 -28.13 7.95 57.66
CA ALA A 268 -29.59 7.89 57.61
C ALA A 268 -30.19 6.98 58.68
N GLN A 269 -29.58 5.80 58.98
CA GLN A 269 -30.06 4.88 60.01
C GLN A 269 -29.91 5.45 61.41
N ARG A 270 -28.97 6.39 61.66
CA ARG A 270 -28.78 7.08 62.94
C ARG A 270 -29.64 8.34 63.07
N GLU A 271 -30.45 8.67 62.04
CA GLU A 271 -31.25 9.89 62.00
C GLU A 271 -30.40 11.19 62.09
N ALA A 272 -29.08 11.11 61.75
CA ALA A 272 -28.13 12.22 61.80
C ALA A 272 -28.26 13.12 60.55
N TRP A 273 -29.40 13.81 60.46
CA TRP A 273 -29.79 14.57 59.24
C TRP A 273 -28.84 15.72 58.91
N ASP A 274 -28.26 16.38 59.87
CA ASP A 274 -27.35 17.50 59.66
C ASP A 274 -25.97 17.00 59.15
N GLU A 275 -25.46 15.90 59.65
CA GLU A 275 -24.25 15.24 59.20
C GLU A 275 -24.45 14.67 57.80
N LEU A 276 -25.62 14.09 57.52
CA LEU A 276 -26.00 13.59 56.18
C LEU A 276 -26.01 14.71 55.16
N ARG A 277 -26.57 15.89 55.47
CA ARG A 277 -26.56 17.07 54.59
C ARG A 277 -25.13 17.58 54.36
N GLY A 278 -24.30 17.64 55.38
CA GLY A 278 -22.90 18.01 55.28
C GLY A 278 -22.15 17.08 54.36
N TYR A 279 -22.26 15.79 54.57
CA TYR A 279 -21.61 14.76 53.73
C TYR A 279 -22.07 14.80 52.26
N LEU A 280 -23.35 14.96 51.98
CA LEU A 280 -23.89 15.16 50.65
C LEU A 280 -23.37 16.44 49.99
N SER A 281 -23.24 17.54 50.77
CA SER A 281 -22.65 18.77 50.26
C SER A 281 -21.19 18.60 49.90
N ASP A 282 -20.40 17.90 50.72
CA ASP A 282 -18.98 17.65 50.49
C ASP A 282 -18.76 16.73 49.29
N VAL A 283 -19.54 15.65 49.17
CA VAL A 283 -19.49 14.76 48.00
C VAL A 283 -19.95 15.51 46.72
N SER A 284 -21.00 16.32 46.80
CA SER A 284 -21.46 17.15 45.69
C SER A 284 -20.44 18.22 45.29
N ALA A 285 -19.71 18.80 46.24
CA ALA A 285 -18.65 19.77 45.98
C ALA A 285 -17.40 19.12 45.31
N SER A 286 -17.17 17.82 45.58
CA SER A 286 -16.09 17.05 44.93
C SER A 286 -16.41 16.63 43.50
N ILE A 287 -17.68 16.63 43.09
CA ILE A 287 -18.14 16.49 41.72
C ILE A 287 -18.14 17.91 41.14
N PRO A 288 -17.39 18.18 40.05
CA PRO A 288 -17.37 19.50 39.44
C PRO A 288 -18.78 19.91 39.01
N ALA A 289 -19.47 20.64 39.85
CA ALA A 289 -20.77 21.21 39.56
C ALA A 289 -20.61 22.70 39.28
N ASP A 290 -20.26 23.07 38.06
CA ASP A 290 -20.59 24.37 37.56
C ASP A 290 -22.06 24.34 37.12
N GLY A 291 -22.92 24.53 38.08
CA GLY A 291 -24.36 24.52 37.95
C GLY A 291 -24.91 25.77 37.27
N LEU A 292 -24.65 25.94 35.98
CA LEU A 292 -25.53 26.69 35.11
C LEU A 292 -26.34 25.64 34.35
N SER A 293 -27.62 25.47 34.71
CA SER A 293 -28.54 24.70 33.86
C SER A 293 -28.59 25.38 32.50
N LEU A 294 -28.09 24.69 31.49
CA LEU A 294 -27.96 25.19 30.10
C LEU A 294 -29.24 24.94 29.30
N CYS A 295 -30.05 23.93 29.71
CA CYS A 295 -31.37 23.65 29.14
C CYS A 295 -32.24 22.85 30.11
N GLU A 296 -33.55 22.71 29.80
CA GLU A 296 -34.51 21.99 30.62
C GLU A 296 -34.35 20.47 30.56
N ASN A 297 -33.77 19.91 29.48
CA ASN A 297 -33.53 18.47 29.37
C ASN A 297 -32.31 18.05 30.18
N GLN A 298 -32.51 17.25 31.22
CA GLN A 298 -31.44 16.85 32.17
C GLN A 298 -30.28 16.10 31.53
N ALA A 299 -30.55 15.21 30.57
CA ALA A 299 -29.50 14.42 29.94
C ALA A 299 -28.62 15.28 29.05
N VAL A 300 -29.23 16.18 28.25
CA VAL A 300 -28.53 17.14 27.39
C VAL A 300 -27.79 18.18 28.24
N ASP A 301 -28.41 18.68 29.29
CA ASP A 301 -27.82 19.61 30.25
C ASP A 301 -26.55 19.04 30.88
N GLY A 302 -26.58 17.79 31.33
CA GLY A 302 -25.44 17.10 31.88
C GLY A 302 -24.26 17.00 30.91
N VAL A 303 -24.50 16.63 29.65
CA VAL A 303 -23.45 16.53 28.62
C VAL A 303 -22.90 17.92 28.29
N ALA A 304 -23.78 18.88 28.01
CA ALA A 304 -23.39 20.24 27.69
C ALA A 304 -22.62 20.92 28.81
N GLY A 305 -23.08 20.76 30.06
CA GLY A 305 -22.44 21.29 31.27
C GLY A 305 -21.04 20.72 31.48
N TRP A 306 -20.88 19.40 31.32
CA TRP A 306 -19.56 18.75 31.41
C TRP A 306 -18.56 19.29 30.38
N TYR A 307 -18.97 19.41 29.14
CA TYR A 307 -18.11 19.99 28.09
C TYR A 307 -17.87 21.48 28.30
N ALA A 308 -18.87 22.25 28.84
CA ALA A 308 -18.69 23.65 29.17
C ALA A 308 -17.57 23.86 30.20
N ALA A 309 -17.54 23.02 31.25
CA ALA A 309 -16.49 23.04 32.25
C ALA A 309 -15.11 22.70 31.63
N LEU A 310 -15.03 21.65 30.83
CA LEU A 310 -13.80 21.23 30.16
C LEU A 310 -13.25 22.26 29.20
N ILE A 311 -14.12 22.90 28.40
CA ILE A 311 -13.76 23.98 27.46
C ILE A 311 -13.22 25.19 28.22
N ARG A 312 -13.88 25.63 29.30
CA ARG A 312 -13.40 26.74 30.14
C ARG A 312 -12.05 26.47 30.74
N GLN A 313 -11.81 25.25 31.30
CA GLN A 313 -10.49 24.86 31.81
C GLN A 313 -9.37 24.91 30.73
N SER A 314 -9.72 24.71 29.48
CA SER A 314 -8.75 24.79 28.38
C SER A 314 -8.47 26.20 27.84
N GLY A 315 -9.10 27.26 28.44
CA GLY A 315 -8.92 28.64 28.03
C GLY A 315 -9.58 29.01 26.69
N VAL A 316 -10.46 28.17 26.15
CA VAL A 316 -11.23 28.41 24.93
C VAL A 316 -12.51 29.14 25.28
N ALA A 317 -12.86 30.19 24.52
CA ALA A 317 -14.11 30.91 24.73
C ALA A 317 -15.31 30.02 24.37
N PHE A 318 -16.30 29.94 25.30
CA PHE A 318 -17.49 29.11 25.09
C PHE A 318 -18.77 29.93 25.22
N SER A 319 -19.64 29.78 24.25
CA SER A 319 -21.02 30.33 24.29
C SER A 319 -22.03 29.20 24.02
N CYS A 320 -23.09 29.16 24.83
CA CYS A 320 -24.11 28.14 24.75
C CYS A 320 -25.51 28.74 24.78
N GLU A 321 -26.32 28.39 23.79
CA GLU A 321 -27.72 28.78 23.64
C GLU A 321 -28.55 27.53 23.37
N LEU A 322 -29.01 26.84 24.41
CA LEU A 322 -29.82 25.62 24.30
C LEU A 322 -31.27 25.89 24.74
N ALA A 323 -32.16 25.99 23.76
CA ALA A 323 -33.61 26.10 23.96
C ALA A 323 -34.27 24.73 23.69
N LEU A 324 -33.95 23.75 24.54
CA LEU A 324 -34.49 22.39 24.44
C LEU A 324 -35.38 22.10 25.65
N PRO A 325 -36.65 21.67 25.46
CA PRO A 325 -37.58 21.34 26.55
C PRO A 325 -37.20 20.07 27.29
N ALA A 326 -37.76 19.85 28.44
CA ALA A 326 -37.51 18.68 29.28
C ALA A 326 -37.77 17.34 28.58
N GLN A 327 -38.74 17.29 27.70
CA GLN A 327 -39.04 16.11 26.86
C GLN A 327 -38.75 16.42 25.37
N LEU A 328 -37.92 15.57 24.77
CA LEU A 328 -37.55 15.69 23.34
C LEU A 328 -38.37 14.72 22.47
N PRO A 329 -38.69 15.11 21.23
CA PRO A 329 -39.40 14.23 20.29
C PRO A 329 -38.51 13.12 19.74
N VAL A 330 -37.20 13.16 20.01
CA VAL A 330 -36.18 12.18 19.63
C VAL A 330 -35.59 11.55 20.87
N ARG A 331 -34.92 10.40 20.72
CA ARG A 331 -34.28 9.72 21.87
C ARG A 331 -33.17 10.61 22.45
N GLU A 332 -33.25 10.93 23.74
CA GLU A 332 -32.28 11.77 24.45
C GLU A 332 -30.83 11.26 24.27
N MET A 333 -30.64 9.94 24.30
CA MET A 333 -29.33 9.32 24.08
C MET A 333 -28.74 9.66 22.71
N ASP A 334 -29.55 9.72 21.64
CA ASP A 334 -29.11 10.05 20.29
C ASP A 334 -28.62 11.53 20.24
N VAL A 335 -29.33 12.44 20.94
CA VAL A 335 -28.93 13.87 21.07
C VAL A 335 -27.64 13.99 21.88
N CYS A 336 -27.51 13.27 22.99
CA CYS A 336 -26.31 13.26 23.83
C CYS A 336 -25.09 12.78 23.07
N VAL A 337 -25.19 11.69 22.29
CA VAL A 337 -24.07 11.15 21.50
C VAL A 337 -23.68 12.11 20.38
N VAL A 338 -24.66 12.79 19.73
CA VAL A 338 -24.36 13.83 18.72
C VAL A 338 -23.61 14.99 19.36
N LEU A 339 -24.09 15.53 20.49
CA LEU A 339 -23.43 16.63 21.19
C LEU A 339 -22.03 16.27 21.65
N GLN A 340 -21.87 15.09 22.24
CA GLN A 340 -20.56 14.60 22.68
C GLN A 340 -19.56 14.60 21.53
N ASN A 341 -19.88 13.96 20.41
CA ASN A 341 -18.99 13.88 19.25
C ASN A 341 -18.64 15.28 18.66
N LEU A 342 -19.62 16.18 18.59
CA LEU A 342 -19.41 17.51 18.04
C LEU A 342 -18.57 18.38 18.97
N LEU A 343 -18.86 18.38 20.29
CA LEU A 343 -18.13 19.17 21.27
C LEU A 343 -16.70 18.67 21.50
N GLU A 344 -16.50 17.36 21.46
CA GLU A 344 -15.16 16.76 21.53
C GLU A 344 -14.30 17.20 20.35
N ASN A 345 -14.82 17.09 19.12
CA ASN A 345 -14.14 17.54 17.92
C ASN A 345 -13.86 19.05 17.95
N ALA A 346 -14.83 19.87 18.38
CA ALA A 346 -14.70 21.31 18.50
C ALA A 346 -13.59 21.69 19.51
N LEU A 347 -13.55 21.06 20.66
CA LEU A 347 -12.55 21.32 21.70
C LEU A 347 -11.14 20.94 21.21
N GLU A 348 -11.00 19.80 20.57
CA GLU A 348 -9.71 19.37 20.02
C GLU A 348 -9.18 20.32 18.93
N ALA A 349 -10.07 20.78 18.04
CA ALA A 349 -9.72 21.70 16.98
C ALA A 349 -9.35 23.08 17.52
N SER A 350 -10.15 23.62 18.46
CA SER A 350 -9.95 24.97 19.04
C SER A 350 -8.72 25.06 19.92
N ARG A 351 -8.29 23.99 20.59
CA ARG A 351 -7.03 23.93 21.36
C ARG A 351 -5.77 24.14 20.52
N LYS A 352 -5.83 23.86 19.22
CA LYS A 352 -4.70 24.03 18.28
C LYS A 352 -4.58 25.46 17.75
N VAL A 353 -5.53 26.32 18.04
CA VAL A 353 -5.53 27.73 17.60
C VAL A 353 -4.72 28.59 18.56
N ALA A 354 -3.63 29.20 18.06
CA ALA A 354 -2.64 29.90 18.89
C ALA A 354 -3.17 31.17 19.59
N ASN A 355 -4.21 31.84 19.07
CA ASN A 355 -4.74 33.09 19.61
C ASN A 355 -6.26 33.08 19.64
N GLY A 356 -6.83 32.62 20.76
CA GLY A 356 -8.24 32.84 21.07
C GLY A 356 -9.22 31.97 20.26
N GLY A 357 -9.12 30.63 20.43
CA GLY A 357 -10.16 29.72 19.93
C GLY A 357 -11.51 29.96 20.60
N TYR A 358 -12.61 29.77 19.86
CA TYR A 358 -13.96 29.79 20.41
C TYR A 358 -14.79 28.60 19.97
N ILE A 359 -15.77 28.26 20.80
CA ILE A 359 -16.77 27.23 20.50
C ILE A 359 -18.15 27.84 20.81
N ARG A 360 -19.09 27.74 19.87
CA ARG A 360 -20.46 28.16 20.01
C ARG A 360 -21.40 26.97 19.83
N LEU A 361 -22.21 26.70 20.83
CA LEU A 361 -23.23 25.66 20.81
C LEU A 361 -24.60 26.31 20.73
N LYS A 362 -25.42 25.93 19.77
CA LYS A 362 -26.83 26.30 19.69
C LYS A 362 -27.68 25.05 19.54
N GLY A 363 -28.82 25.02 20.22
CA GLY A 363 -29.78 23.95 20.10
C GLY A 363 -31.20 24.48 20.29
N SER A 364 -32.12 24.08 19.45
CA SER A 364 -33.52 24.47 19.53
C SER A 364 -34.45 23.38 19.03
N LEU A 365 -35.67 23.38 19.57
CA LEU A 365 -36.77 22.59 19.05
C LEU A 365 -37.57 23.45 18.06
N HIS A 366 -37.72 22.99 16.81
CA HIS A 366 -38.49 23.68 15.79
C HIS A 366 -39.80 22.94 15.50
N GLY A 367 -40.92 23.59 15.83
CA GLY A 367 -42.19 22.86 15.94
C GLY A 367 -42.11 21.78 17.00
N ASP A 368 -42.98 20.77 16.90
CA ASP A 368 -43.07 19.71 17.91
C ASP A 368 -42.15 18.50 17.59
N LYS A 369 -41.42 18.51 16.46
CA LYS A 369 -40.76 17.31 15.92
C LYS A 369 -39.29 17.46 15.51
N LEU A 370 -38.77 18.66 15.37
CA LEU A 370 -37.43 18.86 14.83
C LEU A 370 -36.49 19.44 15.86
N VAL A 371 -35.46 18.67 16.23
CA VAL A 371 -34.36 19.15 17.05
C VAL A 371 -33.23 19.62 16.12
N LEU A 372 -32.84 20.86 16.24
CA LEU A 372 -31.76 21.49 15.51
C LEU A 372 -30.59 21.73 16.46
N LEU A 373 -29.42 21.24 16.08
CA LEU A 373 -28.16 21.46 16.80
C LEU A 373 -27.14 22.08 15.87
N THR A 374 -26.47 23.13 16.35
CA THR A 374 -25.36 23.76 15.64
C THR A 374 -24.16 23.89 16.57
N VAL A 375 -23.03 23.35 16.16
CA VAL A 375 -21.74 23.57 16.81
C VAL A 375 -20.82 24.27 15.82
N GLU A 376 -20.34 25.43 16.23
CA GLU A 376 -19.39 26.23 15.49
C GLU A 376 -18.10 26.36 16.31
N ASN A 377 -16.96 26.18 15.66
CA ASN A 377 -15.67 26.28 16.32
C ASN A 377 -14.58 26.80 15.39
N THR A 378 -13.57 27.42 15.98
CA THR A 378 -12.32 27.73 15.28
C THR A 378 -11.46 26.49 15.11
N TYR A 379 -10.68 26.43 14.02
CA TYR A 379 -9.68 25.41 13.81
C TYR A 379 -8.41 25.99 13.18
N ALA A 380 -7.28 25.29 13.33
CA ALA A 380 -6.01 25.61 12.71
C ALA A 380 -5.55 24.46 11.78
N GLY A 381 -5.00 24.83 10.61
CA GLY A 381 -4.51 23.88 9.61
C GLY A 381 -5.46 23.65 8.45
N GLU A 382 -5.06 22.80 7.52
CA GLU A 382 -5.87 22.45 6.33
C GLU A 382 -6.75 21.23 6.62
N LEU A 383 -8.00 21.30 6.22
CA LEU A 383 -8.92 20.17 6.23
C LEU A 383 -8.82 19.45 4.89
N ILE A 384 -8.65 18.12 4.93
CA ILE A 384 -8.57 17.31 3.72
C ILE A 384 -9.99 16.81 3.39
N GLU A 385 -10.51 17.27 2.25
CA GLU A 385 -11.77 16.78 1.70
C GLU A 385 -11.49 15.88 0.50
N ARG A 386 -12.03 14.66 0.51
CA ARG A 386 -12.02 13.74 -0.64
C ARG A 386 -13.45 13.27 -0.92
N ASP A 387 -13.88 13.41 -2.16
CA ASP A 387 -15.21 12.99 -2.63
C ASP A 387 -16.39 13.57 -1.80
N GLY A 388 -16.26 14.83 -1.30
CA GLY A 388 -17.28 15.46 -0.47
C GLY A 388 -17.30 14.96 0.99
N VAL A 389 -16.34 14.15 1.41
CA VAL A 389 -16.20 13.64 2.77
C VAL A 389 -14.95 14.24 3.43
N LEU A 390 -15.13 14.88 4.58
CA LEU A 390 -14.05 15.39 5.39
C LEU A 390 -13.25 14.23 5.99
N GLN A 391 -11.96 14.12 5.63
CA GLN A 391 -11.06 13.13 6.19
C GLN A 391 -10.44 13.64 7.48
N SER A 392 -10.39 12.74 8.46
CA SER A 392 -9.69 13.02 9.73
C SER A 392 -8.18 13.14 9.50
N THR A 393 -7.58 14.16 10.10
CA THR A 393 -6.11 14.30 10.17
C THR A 393 -5.47 13.48 11.30
N LYS A 394 -6.23 12.64 11.99
CA LYS A 394 -5.72 11.75 13.07
C LYS A 394 -5.01 10.55 12.46
N LEU A 395 -3.77 10.28 12.89
CA LEU A 395 -2.95 9.14 12.48
C LEU A 395 -3.49 7.78 12.99
N GLU A 396 -4.34 7.76 14.03
CA GLU A 396 -4.96 6.54 14.58
C GLU A 396 -6.43 6.81 14.92
N GLY A 397 -7.36 6.17 14.20
CA GLY A 397 -8.79 6.09 14.56
C GLY A 397 -9.64 7.34 14.32
N GLY A 398 -9.19 8.31 13.56
CA GLY A 398 -9.89 9.57 13.35
C GLY A 398 -10.83 9.56 12.14
N GLY A 399 -12.09 9.80 12.37
CA GLY A 399 -13.17 9.86 11.36
C GLY A 399 -14.49 9.34 11.89
N ILE A 400 -14.46 8.53 12.95
CA ILE A 400 -15.63 7.83 13.51
C ILE A 400 -16.66 8.81 14.10
N GLY A 401 -16.24 9.97 14.64
CA GLY A 401 -17.13 10.91 15.31
C GLY A 401 -18.15 11.56 14.36
N LEU A 402 -17.69 12.15 13.25
CA LEU A 402 -18.60 12.80 12.29
C LEU A 402 -19.45 11.77 11.53
N GLU A 403 -18.90 10.60 11.22
CA GLU A 403 -19.64 9.50 10.62
C GLU A 403 -20.74 8.99 11.58
N SER A 404 -20.45 8.91 12.88
CA SER A 404 -21.43 8.56 13.91
C SER A 404 -22.57 9.58 13.97
N VAL A 405 -22.25 10.87 13.90
CA VAL A 405 -23.23 11.96 13.85
C VAL A 405 -24.13 11.83 12.61
N ALA A 406 -23.56 11.60 11.43
CA ALA A 406 -24.29 11.40 10.19
C ALA A 406 -25.25 10.23 10.28
N ARG A 407 -24.78 9.08 10.77
CA ARG A 407 -25.59 7.86 10.94
C ARG A 407 -26.74 8.07 11.93
N ILE A 408 -26.52 8.79 13.01
CA ILE A 408 -27.58 9.09 13.99
C ILE A 408 -28.61 10.06 13.39
N ALA A 409 -28.17 11.05 12.62
CA ALA A 409 -29.08 11.96 11.93
C ALA A 409 -29.98 11.22 10.94
N GLU A 410 -29.40 10.37 10.08
CA GLU A 410 -30.15 9.55 9.14
C GLU A 410 -31.13 8.57 9.83
N LYS A 411 -30.69 7.90 10.89
CA LYS A 411 -31.53 7.00 11.69
C LYS A 411 -32.78 7.71 12.24
N ASN A 412 -32.65 8.98 12.59
CA ASN A 412 -33.74 9.82 13.09
C ASN A 412 -34.45 10.61 11.96
N GLY A 413 -34.36 10.17 10.69
CA GLY A 413 -35.02 10.82 9.57
C GLY A 413 -34.62 12.27 9.35
N GLY A 414 -33.46 12.67 9.83
CA GLY A 414 -32.85 13.98 9.71
C GLY A 414 -31.65 13.97 8.76
N TYR A 415 -30.85 15.02 8.84
CA TYR A 415 -29.58 15.13 8.10
C TYR A 415 -28.55 15.93 8.88
N CYS A 416 -27.29 15.83 8.49
CA CYS A 416 -26.24 16.72 8.96
C CYS A 416 -25.53 17.43 7.80
N ARG A 417 -25.02 18.60 8.07
CA ARG A 417 -24.22 19.39 7.11
C ARG A 417 -23.01 19.98 7.82
N PHE A 418 -21.85 19.73 7.26
CA PHE A 418 -20.59 20.28 7.76
C PHE A 418 -20.11 21.36 6.79
N LEU A 419 -19.76 22.53 7.31
CA LEU A 419 -19.27 23.67 6.56
C LEU A 419 -17.93 24.09 7.15
N HIS A 420 -16.98 24.45 6.31
CA HIS A 420 -15.70 24.98 6.76
C HIS A 420 -15.23 26.11 5.84
N GLY A 421 -14.54 27.07 6.42
CA GLY A 421 -13.98 28.20 5.67
C GLY A 421 -13.48 29.29 6.62
N GLY A 422 -12.44 30.01 6.21
CA GLY A 422 -11.91 31.12 7.00
C GLY A 422 -11.45 30.76 8.43
N GLY A 423 -11.03 29.50 8.69
CA GLY A 423 -10.61 29.06 10.02
C GLY A 423 -11.78 28.73 10.96
N VAL A 424 -13.01 28.64 10.45
CA VAL A 424 -14.22 28.29 11.20
C VAL A 424 -14.84 27.03 10.64
N PHE A 425 -15.17 26.08 11.50
CA PHE A 425 -15.92 24.87 11.19
C PHE A 425 -17.31 24.95 11.82
N THR A 426 -18.34 24.60 11.06
CA THR A 426 -19.73 24.60 11.51
C THR A 426 -20.40 23.28 11.20
N ALA A 427 -20.87 22.61 12.23
CA ALA A 427 -21.68 21.39 12.12
C ALA A 427 -23.16 21.73 12.41
N ASN A 428 -24.02 21.52 11.43
CA ASN A 428 -25.45 21.64 11.57
C ASN A 428 -26.08 20.25 11.51
N VAL A 429 -26.84 19.89 12.54
CA VAL A 429 -27.50 18.58 12.65
C VAL A 429 -28.98 18.78 12.88
N MET A 430 -29.79 18.10 12.11
CA MET A 430 -31.24 18.06 12.28
C MET A 430 -31.64 16.61 12.62
N LEU A 431 -32.38 16.45 13.71
CA LEU A 431 -32.97 15.17 14.11
C LEU A 431 -34.49 15.33 14.11
N ARG A 432 -35.22 14.36 13.54
CA ARG A 432 -36.67 14.39 13.44
C ARG A 432 -37.28 13.35 14.36
N GLY A 433 -38.17 13.75 15.21
CA GLY A 433 -39.03 12.86 16.00
C GLY A 433 -40.10 12.17 15.15
N GLY A 434 -40.42 10.99 15.52
CA GLY A 434 -41.44 10.19 14.84
C GLY A 434 -42.86 10.72 15.02
#